data_0e038ba6eaf7e635183a6a213aafe659
#
_entry.id   0e038ba6eaf7e635183a6a213aafe659
#
_cell.length_a   1.000
_cell.length_b   1.000
_cell.length_c   1.000
_cell.angle_alpha   90.00
_cell.angle_beta   90.00
_cell.angle_gamma   90.00
#
_symmetry.space_group_name_H-M   'P 1'
#
loop_
_entity.id
_entity.type
_entity.pdbx_description
1 polymer ?
#
loop_
_entity_poly.entity_id
_entity_poly.type
_entity_poly.pdbx_seq_one_letter_code
_entity_poly.pdbx_strand_id
1 'polypeptide(L)'
;VHRPRARALAAPLLLSAALGLVATPARATSPAYDSSTHYVAMGDSFSSGLGAPNASLDCGRSPQGYPTLWAKAHGISTFTDVTCGGAVTDDVLAKQISGLNAQTDVVTITIGGNDAAWGDQVSTCLLSGDSACTTAIDKAVAGLPAVTAKVDTTYTAIRQAAPHADVYVLGYPLLYEETAGCSSWPAPDQYQRKEINRFGRALDQGIAQSAAKAGFRFVDAQPYFAGHAVCSGTPWINATLALPAPLHPNADGYRLGYLPALTSATG
;
A
#
# COMPACT_ATOMS: atom_id res chain seq x y z
N VAL A 1 -46.68 -4.27 83.93
CA VAL A 1 -45.78 -4.94 82.99
C VAL A 1 -45.28 -3.89 81.99
N HIS A 2 -44.07 -3.37 82.25
CA HIS A 2 -43.43 -2.37 81.44
C HIS A 2 -42.47 -3.03 80.47
N ARG A 3 -42.61 -2.80 79.14
CA ARG A 3 -41.61 -3.17 78.14
C ARG A 3 -40.69 -1.99 77.78
N PRO A 4 -39.37 -2.14 77.76
CA PRO A 4 -38.50 -1.04 77.36
C PRO A 4 -38.40 -0.98 75.81
N ARG A 5 -38.42 0.25 75.28
CA ARG A 5 -38.21 0.60 73.87
C ARG A 5 -36.71 0.59 73.58
N ALA A 6 -36.28 -0.27 72.67
CA ALA A 6 -34.93 -0.21 72.11
C ALA A 6 -34.81 0.95 71.14
N ARG A 7 -33.80 1.82 71.33
CA ARG A 7 -33.41 2.89 70.40
C ARG A 7 -32.37 2.32 69.42
N ALA A 8 -32.74 2.33 68.18
CA ALA A 8 -31.82 2.02 67.06
C ALA A 8 -30.94 3.23 66.79
N LEU A 9 -29.64 3.07 66.93
CA LEU A 9 -28.61 4.03 66.48
C LEU A 9 -28.34 3.80 64.96
N ALA A 10 -28.67 4.81 64.18
CA ALA A 10 -28.31 4.85 62.75
C ALA A 10 -26.86 5.36 62.61
N ALA A 11 -25.97 4.52 62.03
CA ALA A 11 -24.64 4.90 61.64
C ALA A 11 -24.68 5.52 60.20
N PRO A 12 -23.98 6.64 59.96
CA PRO A 12 -23.89 7.17 58.60
C PRO A 12 -22.87 6.39 57.75
N LEU A 13 -23.33 5.84 56.63
CA LEU A 13 -22.44 5.29 55.58
C LEU A 13 -21.75 6.45 54.85
N LEU A 14 -20.47 6.59 55.02
CA LEU A 14 -19.62 7.46 54.22
C LEU A 14 -19.36 6.77 52.85
N LEU A 15 -19.98 7.27 51.82
CA LEU A 15 -19.75 6.85 50.43
C LEU A 15 -18.50 7.57 49.92
N SER A 16 -17.36 6.85 49.88
CA SER A 16 -16.11 7.35 49.27
C SER A 16 -16.21 7.21 47.77
N ALA A 17 -16.47 8.31 47.05
CA ALA A 17 -16.41 8.36 45.59
C ALA A 17 -14.92 8.35 45.17
N ALA A 18 -14.40 7.20 44.71
CA ALA A 18 -13.12 7.12 44.02
C ALA A 18 -13.26 7.70 42.62
N LEU A 19 -12.77 8.92 42.38
CA LEU A 19 -12.57 9.45 41.03
C LEU A 19 -11.46 8.64 40.36
N GLY A 20 -11.82 7.67 39.52
CA GLY A 20 -10.92 7.00 38.61
C GLY A 20 -10.43 7.99 37.54
N LEU A 21 -9.19 8.41 37.61
CA LEU A 21 -8.50 9.09 36.51
C LEU A 21 -8.41 8.11 35.32
N VAL A 22 -9.29 8.27 34.34
CA VAL A 22 -9.18 7.61 33.05
C VAL A 22 -8.02 8.27 32.33
N ALA A 23 -6.84 7.61 32.33
CA ALA A 23 -5.72 8.02 31.50
C ALA A 23 -6.12 7.85 30.04
N THR A 24 -6.35 8.95 29.32
CA THR A 24 -6.48 8.94 27.87
C THR A 24 -5.18 8.42 27.29
N PRO A 25 -5.21 7.40 26.39
CA PRO A 25 -3.99 6.95 25.74
C PRO A 25 -3.38 8.13 24.98
N ALA A 26 -2.11 8.44 25.27
CA ALA A 26 -1.36 9.42 24.50
C ALA A 26 -1.38 8.98 23.03
N ARG A 27 -1.98 9.79 22.16
CA ARG A 27 -1.92 9.59 20.73
C ARG A 27 -0.46 9.73 20.35
N ALA A 28 0.16 8.65 19.87
CA ALA A 28 1.49 8.72 19.31
C ALA A 28 1.45 9.77 18.20
N THR A 29 2.17 10.88 18.38
CA THR A 29 2.37 11.86 17.30
C THR A 29 3.18 11.13 16.24
N SER A 30 2.65 11.09 15.00
CA SER A 30 3.43 10.63 13.84
C SER A 30 4.74 11.42 13.78
N PRO A 31 5.88 10.80 13.44
CA PRO A 31 7.12 11.54 13.29
C PRO A 31 6.94 12.64 12.25
N ALA A 32 7.39 13.84 12.57
CA ALA A 32 7.42 14.94 11.61
C ALA A 32 8.64 14.73 10.71
N TYR A 33 8.43 14.40 9.43
CA TYR A 33 9.49 14.30 8.43
C TYR A 33 9.83 15.68 7.86
N ASP A 34 11.11 15.97 7.70
CA ASP A 34 11.62 17.26 7.26
C ASP A 34 12.92 17.11 6.44
N SER A 35 13.63 18.23 6.24
CA SER A 35 14.87 18.26 5.48
C SER A 35 16.02 17.42 6.04
N SER A 36 15.97 17.00 7.31
CA SER A 36 16.96 16.13 7.94
C SER A 36 16.68 14.63 7.74
N THR A 37 15.48 14.28 7.26
CA THR A 37 15.06 12.91 7.05
C THR A 37 15.83 12.25 5.90
N HIS A 38 16.36 11.04 6.15
CA HIS A 38 16.96 10.19 5.12
C HIS A 38 15.89 9.23 4.58
N TYR A 39 15.42 9.50 3.39
CA TYR A 39 14.36 8.74 2.74
C TYR A 39 14.88 7.88 1.60
N VAL A 40 14.50 6.61 1.55
CA VAL A 40 14.78 5.67 0.47
C VAL A 40 13.48 5.13 -0.11
N ALA A 41 13.28 5.34 -1.41
CA ALA A 41 12.20 4.72 -2.16
C ALA A 41 12.69 3.45 -2.86
N MET A 42 11.95 2.35 -2.67
CA MET A 42 12.25 1.03 -3.22
C MET A 42 11.03 0.47 -3.96
N GLY A 43 11.23 -0.62 -4.66
CA GLY A 43 10.14 -1.40 -5.25
C GLY A 43 10.11 -1.39 -6.76
N ASP A 44 8.92 -1.63 -7.31
CA ASP A 44 8.66 -1.87 -8.72
C ASP A 44 8.17 -0.63 -9.48
N SER A 45 7.46 -0.84 -10.59
CA SER A 45 6.95 0.21 -11.46
C SER A 45 5.94 1.16 -10.79
N PHE A 46 5.17 0.68 -9.81
CA PHE A 46 4.22 1.53 -9.07
C PHE A 46 4.94 2.47 -8.10
N SER A 47 6.09 2.06 -7.57
CA SER A 47 6.96 2.96 -6.79
C SER A 47 7.77 3.89 -7.68
N SER A 48 8.23 3.44 -8.87
CA SER A 48 9.08 4.27 -9.73
C SER A 48 8.35 5.46 -10.36
N GLY A 49 7.03 5.45 -10.40
CA GLY A 49 6.25 6.47 -11.09
C GLY A 49 6.04 6.16 -12.57
N LEU A 50 6.26 4.91 -12.99
CA LEU A 50 6.00 4.47 -14.36
C LEU A 50 4.54 4.75 -14.74
N GLY A 51 4.32 5.31 -15.91
CA GLY A 51 2.99 5.76 -16.35
C GLY A 51 2.74 7.25 -16.21
N ALA A 52 3.49 7.94 -15.35
CA ALA A 52 3.51 9.39 -15.29
C ALA A 52 4.50 10.00 -16.31
N PRO A 53 4.35 11.28 -16.69
CA PRO A 53 5.26 11.95 -17.63
C PRO A 53 6.73 11.96 -17.16
N ASN A 54 7.63 12.02 -18.12
CA ASN A 54 9.08 12.11 -17.90
C ASN A 54 9.69 10.92 -17.14
N ALA A 55 9.08 9.75 -17.25
CA ALA A 55 9.66 8.52 -16.73
C ALA A 55 10.97 8.19 -17.45
N SER A 56 12.01 7.79 -16.71
CA SER A 56 13.30 7.41 -17.26
C SER A 56 13.20 6.11 -18.09
N LEU A 57 14.09 5.95 -19.08
CA LEU A 57 14.05 4.78 -19.96
C LEU A 57 14.60 3.51 -19.31
N ASP A 58 15.42 3.64 -18.29
CA ASP A 58 16.07 2.51 -17.62
C ASP A 58 15.16 1.82 -16.59
N CYS A 59 14.70 2.58 -15.59
CA CYS A 59 13.90 2.07 -14.47
C CYS A 59 12.47 2.65 -14.40
N GLY A 60 12.08 3.49 -15.36
CA GLY A 60 10.74 4.10 -15.35
C GLY A 60 10.53 5.10 -14.21
N ARG A 61 11.59 5.65 -13.61
CA ARG A 61 11.48 6.64 -12.53
C ARG A 61 10.99 7.97 -13.06
N SER A 62 9.88 8.46 -12.49
CA SER A 62 9.29 9.74 -12.88
C SER A 62 9.38 10.77 -11.75
N PRO A 63 9.72 12.04 -12.05
CA PRO A 63 9.65 13.12 -11.07
C PRO A 63 8.21 13.39 -10.57
N GLN A 64 7.21 12.77 -11.20
CA GLN A 64 5.81 12.81 -10.79
C GLN A 64 5.37 11.52 -10.08
N GLY A 65 6.27 10.58 -9.81
CA GLY A 65 6.03 9.42 -8.93
C GLY A 65 5.81 9.88 -7.49
N TYR A 66 4.99 9.13 -6.73
CA TYR A 66 4.66 9.52 -5.34
C TYR A 66 5.90 9.68 -4.44
N PRO A 67 7.00 8.90 -4.60
CA PRO A 67 8.16 9.08 -3.74
C PRO A 67 8.80 10.45 -3.90
N THR A 68 9.00 10.89 -5.15
CA THR A 68 9.55 12.22 -5.45
C THR A 68 8.61 13.33 -5.01
N LEU A 69 7.30 13.17 -5.22
CA LEU A 69 6.31 14.15 -4.77
C LEU A 69 6.29 14.29 -3.24
N TRP A 70 6.36 13.18 -2.52
CA TRP A 70 6.37 13.15 -1.07
C TRP A 70 7.66 13.74 -0.50
N ALA A 71 8.83 13.37 -1.04
CA ALA A 71 10.11 13.94 -0.65
C ALA A 71 10.12 15.47 -0.82
N LYS A 72 9.59 15.95 -1.95
CA LYS A 72 9.47 17.39 -2.22
C LYS A 72 8.52 18.11 -1.27
N ALA A 73 7.38 17.50 -0.95
CA ALA A 73 6.39 18.09 -0.05
C ALA A 73 6.92 18.27 1.38
N HIS A 74 7.85 17.41 1.83
CA HIS A 74 8.49 17.47 3.14
C HIS A 74 9.86 18.17 3.11
N GLY A 75 10.31 18.69 1.97
CA GLY A 75 11.61 19.37 1.83
C GLY A 75 12.80 18.45 2.11
N ILE A 76 12.65 17.13 1.91
CA ILE A 76 13.68 16.13 2.21
C ILE A 76 14.91 16.35 1.34
N SER A 77 16.07 16.55 1.97
CA SER A 77 17.35 16.80 1.30
C SER A 77 18.09 15.53 0.92
N THR A 78 17.94 14.47 1.72
CA THR A 78 18.58 13.17 1.50
C THR A 78 17.55 12.16 1.02
N PHE A 79 17.32 12.15 -0.30
CA PHE A 79 16.39 11.25 -0.96
C PHE A 79 17.13 10.32 -1.94
N THR A 80 16.99 9.03 -1.74
CA THR A 80 17.55 7.99 -2.61
C THR A 80 16.41 7.20 -3.25
N ASP A 81 16.34 7.22 -4.57
CA ASP A 81 15.36 6.47 -5.34
C ASP A 81 16.04 5.29 -6.05
N VAL A 82 15.83 4.08 -5.53
CA VAL A 82 16.35 2.82 -6.09
C VAL A 82 15.24 1.96 -6.72
N THR A 83 14.05 2.53 -6.89
CA THR A 83 12.92 1.85 -7.54
C THR A 83 13.25 1.47 -8.97
N CYS A 84 12.65 0.41 -9.49
CA CYS A 84 12.84 0.03 -10.90
C CYS A 84 11.63 -0.70 -11.47
N GLY A 85 11.13 -0.21 -12.59
CA GLY A 85 10.03 -0.85 -13.31
C GLY A 85 10.30 -2.33 -13.58
N GLY A 86 9.31 -3.19 -13.36
CA GLY A 86 9.44 -4.63 -13.55
C GLY A 86 10.16 -5.39 -12.43
N ALA A 87 10.66 -4.71 -11.39
CA ALA A 87 11.37 -5.37 -10.31
C ALA A 87 10.51 -6.43 -9.62
N VAL A 88 11.11 -7.59 -9.37
CA VAL A 88 10.63 -8.65 -8.48
C VAL A 88 11.36 -8.58 -7.14
N THR A 89 10.92 -9.35 -6.16
CA THR A 89 11.56 -9.40 -4.83
C THR A 89 13.06 -9.71 -4.91
N ASP A 90 13.49 -10.61 -5.81
CA ASP A 90 14.90 -10.95 -6.02
C ASP A 90 15.73 -9.74 -6.54
N ASP A 91 15.12 -8.88 -7.37
CA ASP A 91 15.77 -7.63 -7.80
C ASP A 91 15.94 -6.63 -6.65
N VAL A 92 14.93 -6.53 -5.76
CA VAL A 92 15.05 -5.70 -4.56
C VAL A 92 16.24 -6.15 -3.72
N LEU A 93 16.36 -7.46 -3.46
CA LEU A 93 17.47 -8.03 -2.69
C LEU A 93 18.82 -7.78 -3.35
N ALA A 94 18.90 -7.97 -4.67
CA ALA A 94 20.16 -7.90 -5.41
C ALA A 94 20.64 -6.47 -5.70
N LYS A 95 19.70 -5.51 -5.89
CA LYS A 95 20.01 -4.21 -6.49
C LYS A 95 19.54 -3.01 -5.66
N GLN A 96 18.53 -3.17 -4.79
CA GLN A 96 17.94 -2.02 -4.09
C GLN A 96 18.33 -1.96 -2.62
N ILE A 97 18.58 -3.07 -1.94
CA ILE A 97 18.99 -3.11 -0.52
C ILE A 97 20.24 -2.27 -0.25
N SER A 98 21.16 -2.17 -1.20
CA SER A 98 22.37 -1.35 -1.06
C SER A 98 22.10 0.17 -0.94
N GLY A 99 20.89 0.62 -1.26
CA GLY A 99 20.45 2.00 -1.02
C GLY A 99 20.13 2.31 0.45
N LEU A 100 19.96 1.27 1.28
CA LEU A 100 19.64 1.39 2.71
C LEU A 100 20.91 1.43 3.57
N ASN A 101 20.80 2.04 4.73
CA ASN A 101 21.82 2.01 5.78
C ASN A 101 21.18 2.30 7.17
N ALA A 102 22.00 2.26 8.23
CA ALA A 102 21.52 2.47 9.58
C ALA A 102 21.00 3.90 9.87
N GLN A 103 21.28 4.87 9.01
CA GLN A 103 20.80 6.25 9.10
C GLN A 103 19.51 6.46 8.27
N THR A 104 19.00 5.45 7.57
CA THR A 104 17.73 5.54 6.85
C THR A 104 16.59 5.70 7.85
N ASP A 105 15.81 6.78 7.73
CA ASP A 105 14.68 7.09 8.61
C ASP A 105 13.35 6.58 8.03
N VAL A 106 13.19 6.68 6.71
CA VAL A 106 11.95 6.30 6.01
C VAL A 106 12.26 5.44 4.81
N VAL A 107 11.47 4.38 4.66
CA VAL A 107 11.46 3.54 3.46
C VAL A 107 10.03 3.46 2.94
N THR A 108 9.83 3.63 1.63
CA THR A 108 8.59 3.25 0.94
C THR A 108 8.86 2.15 -0.06
N ILE A 109 7.92 1.21 -0.21
CA ILE A 109 8.05 0.12 -1.15
C ILE A 109 6.68 -0.35 -1.66
N THR A 110 6.58 -0.60 -2.97
CA THR A 110 5.52 -1.40 -3.61
C THR A 110 6.20 -2.55 -4.32
N ILE A 111 5.89 -3.81 -3.96
CA ILE A 111 6.57 -4.99 -4.52
C ILE A 111 5.69 -6.24 -4.40
N GLY A 112 5.89 -7.19 -5.31
CA GLY A 112 5.23 -8.50 -5.30
C GLY A 112 4.28 -8.73 -6.48
N GLY A 113 3.81 -7.66 -7.15
CA GLY A 113 2.94 -7.77 -8.32
C GLY A 113 3.59 -8.51 -9.49
N ASN A 114 4.88 -8.26 -9.75
CA ASN A 114 5.65 -8.96 -10.78
C ASN A 114 5.99 -10.40 -10.38
N ASP A 115 6.28 -10.68 -9.09
CA ASP A 115 6.44 -12.05 -8.58
C ASP A 115 5.15 -12.88 -8.76
N ALA A 116 4.00 -12.23 -8.65
CA ALA A 116 2.68 -12.83 -8.86
C ALA A 116 2.28 -12.90 -10.35
N ALA A 117 3.13 -12.44 -11.28
CA ALA A 117 2.87 -12.40 -12.72
C ALA A 117 1.53 -11.70 -13.07
N TRP A 118 1.22 -10.59 -12.38
CA TRP A 118 -0.08 -9.92 -12.53
C TRP A 118 -0.40 -9.52 -13.97
N GLY A 119 0.59 -9.05 -14.73
CA GLY A 119 0.42 -8.72 -16.15
C GLY A 119 -0.05 -9.89 -17.00
N ASP A 120 0.42 -11.11 -16.72
CA ASP A 120 0.02 -12.33 -17.43
C ASP A 120 -1.45 -12.68 -17.14
N GLN A 121 -1.89 -12.48 -15.89
CA GLN A 121 -3.28 -12.70 -15.51
C GLN A 121 -4.22 -11.73 -16.22
N VAL A 122 -3.87 -10.43 -16.28
CA VAL A 122 -4.62 -9.43 -17.02
C VAL A 122 -4.66 -9.78 -18.50
N SER A 123 -3.53 -10.16 -19.10
CA SER A 123 -3.44 -10.54 -20.52
C SER A 123 -4.31 -11.77 -20.82
N THR A 124 -4.28 -12.79 -19.96
CA THR A 124 -5.12 -13.97 -20.09
C THR A 124 -6.60 -13.61 -20.03
N CYS A 125 -7.02 -12.78 -19.07
CA CYS A 125 -8.41 -12.33 -18.98
C CYS A 125 -8.83 -11.48 -20.18
N LEU A 126 -7.95 -10.64 -20.72
CA LEU A 126 -8.25 -9.79 -21.88
C LEU A 126 -8.39 -10.58 -23.19
N LEU A 127 -7.58 -11.64 -23.37
CA LEU A 127 -7.46 -12.37 -24.63
C LEU A 127 -8.24 -13.69 -24.67
N SER A 128 -8.81 -14.12 -23.54
CA SER A 128 -9.50 -15.40 -23.41
C SER A 128 -10.91 -15.19 -22.86
N GLY A 129 -11.75 -16.24 -22.89
CA GLY A 129 -13.09 -16.16 -22.31
C GLY A 129 -13.08 -16.30 -20.79
N ASP A 130 -14.24 -16.05 -20.16
CA ASP A 130 -14.45 -16.01 -18.70
C ASP A 130 -13.89 -17.23 -17.95
N SER A 131 -14.13 -18.43 -18.48
CA SER A 131 -13.65 -19.67 -17.85
C SER A 131 -12.11 -19.74 -17.78
N ALA A 132 -11.43 -19.30 -18.84
CA ALA A 132 -9.96 -19.27 -18.85
C ALA A 132 -9.43 -18.17 -17.92
N CYS A 133 -10.07 -17.00 -17.87
CA CYS A 133 -9.77 -15.93 -16.94
C CYS A 133 -9.91 -16.43 -15.49
N THR A 134 -11.05 -17.01 -15.12
CA THR A 134 -11.27 -17.55 -13.76
C THR A 134 -10.22 -18.58 -13.38
N THR A 135 -9.93 -19.53 -14.29
CA THR A 135 -8.92 -20.57 -14.05
C THR A 135 -7.53 -19.97 -13.78
N ALA A 136 -7.14 -18.96 -14.57
CA ALA A 136 -5.86 -18.26 -14.39
C ALA A 136 -5.81 -17.52 -13.06
N ILE A 137 -6.88 -16.81 -12.70
CA ILE A 137 -6.96 -16.08 -11.43
C ILE A 137 -6.98 -17.02 -10.24
N ASP A 138 -7.71 -18.14 -10.29
CA ASP A 138 -7.72 -19.13 -9.21
C ASP A 138 -6.33 -19.72 -8.98
N LYS A 139 -5.62 -20.05 -10.06
CA LYS A 139 -4.24 -20.53 -10.00
C LYS A 139 -3.30 -19.47 -9.40
N ALA A 140 -3.44 -18.22 -9.81
CA ALA A 140 -2.63 -17.11 -9.30
C ALA A 140 -2.89 -16.87 -7.82
N VAL A 141 -4.16 -16.86 -7.37
CA VAL A 141 -4.52 -16.74 -5.94
C VAL A 141 -3.96 -17.90 -5.13
N ALA A 142 -4.06 -19.14 -5.63
CA ALA A 142 -3.48 -20.31 -4.97
C ALA A 142 -1.94 -20.23 -4.87
N GLY A 143 -1.28 -19.49 -5.77
CA GLY A 143 0.17 -19.26 -5.77
C GLY A 143 0.66 -18.16 -4.82
N LEU A 144 -0.23 -17.32 -4.29
CA LEU A 144 0.14 -16.17 -3.45
C LEU A 144 0.96 -16.54 -2.20
N PRO A 145 0.78 -17.70 -1.52
CA PRO A 145 1.66 -18.07 -0.41
C PRO A 145 3.15 -18.14 -0.77
N ALA A 146 3.49 -18.55 -2.00
CA ALA A 146 4.88 -18.56 -2.46
C ALA A 146 5.41 -17.14 -2.73
N VAL A 147 4.56 -16.25 -3.24
CA VAL A 147 4.90 -14.83 -3.44
C VAL A 147 5.12 -14.14 -2.09
N THR A 148 4.21 -14.31 -1.13
CA THR A 148 4.34 -13.68 0.18
C THR A 148 5.55 -14.19 0.97
N ALA A 149 5.96 -15.44 0.79
CA ALA A 149 7.21 -15.94 1.38
C ALA A 149 8.45 -15.20 0.86
N LYS A 150 8.49 -14.85 -0.43
CA LYS A 150 9.55 -14.01 -1.00
C LYS A 150 9.48 -12.56 -0.47
N VAL A 151 8.27 -12.01 -0.38
CA VAL A 151 8.03 -10.68 0.22
C VAL A 151 8.51 -10.66 1.68
N ASP A 152 8.23 -11.68 2.48
CA ASP A 152 8.70 -11.82 3.87
C ASP A 152 10.25 -11.78 3.94
N THR A 153 10.92 -12.49 3.03
CA THR A 153 12.39 -12.50 2.94
C THR A 153 12.92 -11.10 2.62
N THR A 154 12.29 -10.42 1.67
CA THR A 154 12.65 -9.04 1.27
C THR A 154 12.47 -8.06 2.42
N TYR A 155 11.35 -8.13 3.16
CA TYR A 155 11.10 -7.25 4.29
C TYR A 155 12.05 -7.52 5.46
N THR A 156 12.44 -8.77 5.67
CA THR A 156 13.49 -9.11 6.63
C THR A 156 14.82 -8.45 6.27
N ALA A 157 15.22 -8.49 5.00
CA ALA A 157 16.45 -7.84 4.54
C ALA A 157 16.39 -6.30 4.67
N ILE A 158 15.24 -5.68 4.37
CA ILE A 158 15.02 -4.24 4.57
C ILE A 158 15.21 -3.88 6.05
N ARG A 159 14.58 -4.62 6.98
CA ARG A 159 14.71 -4.37 8.43
C ARG A 159 16.15 -4.54 8.91
N GLN A 160 16.89 -5.51 8.36
CA GLN A 160 18.30 -5.70 8.70
C GLN A 160 19.19 -4.55 8.22
N ALA A 161 18.93 -4.03 7.01
CA ALA A 161 19.72 -2.96 6.42
C ALA A 161 19.37 -1.57 7.01
N ALA A 162 18.11 -1.35 7.39
CA ALA A 162 17.59 -0.12 7.98
C ALA A 162 16.83 -0.42 9.28
N PRO A 163 17.53 -0.74 10.39
CA PRO A 163 16.91 -1.29 11.60
C PRO A 163 15.95 -0.33 12.32
N HIS A 164 16.13 0.97 12.11
CA HIS A 164 15.34 2.01 12.77
C HIS A 164 14.33 2.70 11.87
N ALA A 165 14.34 2.39 10.57
CA ALA A 165 13.48 3.05 9.60
C ALA A 165 11.99 2.77 9.84
N ASP A 166 11.16 3.80 9.68
CA ASP A 166 9.74 3.64 9.43
C ASP A 166 9.54 3.14 8.00
N VAL A 167 8.94 1.96 7.85
CA VAL A 167 8.73 1.33 6.54
C VAL A 167 7.25 1.35 6.18
N TYR A 168 6.93 2.00 5.07
CA TYR A 168 5.59 2.09 4.50
C TYR A 168 5.52 1.21 3.24
N VAL A 169 4.68 0.19 3.31
CA VAL A 169 4.40 -0.71 2.19
C VAL A 169 3.13 -0.24 1.52
N LEU A 170 3.23 0.31 0.31
CA LEU A 170 2.04 0.76 -0.43
C LEU A 170 1.47 -0.40 -1.23
N GLY A 171 0.15 -0.61 -1.10
CA GLY A 171 -0.60 -1.58 -1.89
C GLY A 171 -0.84 -1.09 -3.33
N TYR A 172 -1.38 -1.97 -4.16
CA TYR A 172 -1.74 -1.68 -5.55
C TYR A 172 -3.20 -1.21 -5.64
N PRO A 173 -3.53 -0.23 -6.47
CA PRO A 173 -4.92 0.14 -6.73
C PRO A 173 -5.62 -0.97 -7.52
N LEU A 174 -6.94 -1.01 -7.45
CA LEU A 174 -7.72 -1.83 -8.37
C LEU A 174 -7.60 -1.27 -9.78
N LEU A 175 -7.35 -2.15 -10.77
CA LEU A 175 -7.04 -1.73 -12.14
C LEU A 175 -8.27 -1.26 -12.92
N TYR A 176 -9.44 -1.83 -12.63
CA TYR A 176 -10.65 -1.59 -13.41
C TYR A 176 -11.85 -1.23 -12.53
N GLU A 177 -12.74 -0.37 -13.05
CA GLU A 177 -14.07 -0.23 -12.49
C GLU A 177 -14.89 -1.51 -12.73
N GLU A 178 -15.67 -1.91 -11.71
CA GLU A 178 -16.52 -3.10 -11.77
C GLU A 178 -17.94 -2.81 -12.27
N THR A 179 -18.18 -1.61 -12.77
CA THR A 179 -19.46 -1.17 -13.34
C THR A 179 -19.75 -1.85 -14.68
N ALA A 180 -21.01 -1.84 -15.14
CA ALA A 180 -21.41 -2.50 -16.38
C ALA A 180 -20.75 -1.88 -17.63
N GLY A 181 -20.61 -0.55 -17.68
CA GLY A 181 -20.02 0.16 -18.82
C GLY A 181 -18.49 0.27 -18.74
N CYS A 182 -17.84 0.34 -19.92
CA CYS A 182 -16.44 0.72 -20.05
C CYS A 182 -16.25 1.42 -21.40
N SER A 183 -15.82 2.67 -21.38
CA SER A 183 -15.50 3.43 -22.59
C SER A 183 -14.06 3.20 -23.08
N SER A 184 -13.20 2.58 -22.28
CA SER A 184 -11.84 2.21 -22.68
C SER A 184 -11.87 0.98 -23.57
N TRP A 185 -11.16 1.02 -24.70
CA TRP A 185 -11.04 -0.13 -25.59
C TRP A 185 -9.57 -0.34 -25.99
N PRO A 186 -9.05 -1.58 -25.98
CA PRO A 186 -9.70 -2.79 -25.45
C PRO A 186 -9.75 -2.79 -23.92
N ALA A 187 -10.81 -3.37 -23.38
CA ALA A 187 -10.94 -3.66 -21.96
C ALA A 187 -11.58 -5.03 -21.78
N PRO A 188 -11.22 -5.76 -20.71
CA PRO A 188 -11.94 -6.97 -20.32
C PRO A 188 -13.42 -6.66 -20.08
N ASP A 189 -14.30 -7.65 -20.24
CA ASP A 189 -15.70 -7.48 -19.87
C ASP A 189 -15.88 -7.30 -18.35
N GLN A 190 -17.11 -7.05 -17.91
CA GLN A 190 -17.37 -6.76 -16.50
C GLN A 190 -17.00 -7.93 -15.58
N TYR A 191 -17.25 -9.17 -16.02
CA TYR A 191 -16.90 -10.35 -15.23
C TYR A 191 -15.40 -10.49 -15.09
N GLN A 192 -14.67 -10.39 -16.16
CA GLN A 192 -13.21 -10.47 -16.20
C GLN A 192 -12.56 -9.36 -15.38
N ARG A 193 -13.11 -8.11 -15.41
CA ARG A 193 -12.63 -7.01 -14.57
C ARG A 193 -12.77 -7.31 -13.07
N LYS A 194 -13.90 -7.93 -12.67
CA LYS A 194 -14.09 -8.37 -11.27
C LYS A 194 -13.08 -9.45 -10.87
N GLU A 195 -12.78 -10.39 -11.76
CA GLU A 195 -11.78 -11.43 -11.51
C GLU A 195 -10.37 -10.85 -11.37
N ILE A 196 -9.96 -9.95 -12.26
CA ILE A 196 -8.68 -9.24 -12.17
C ILE A 196 -8.56 -8.49 -10.85
N ASN A 197 -9.59 -7.76 -10.46
CA ASN A 197 -9.63 -7.02 -9.20
C ASN A 197 -9.68 -7.95 -7.98
N ARG A 198 -10.34 -9.12 -8.08
CA ARG A 198 -10.30 -10.16 -7.04
C ARG A 198 -8.87 -10.60 -6.76
N PHE A 199 -8.07 -10.80 -7.80
CA PHE A 199 -6.65 -11.11 -7.64
C PHE A 199 -5.88 -9.95 -7.01
N GLY A 200 -6.07 -8.70 -7.45
CA GLY A 200 -5.43 -7.52 -6.86
C GLY A 200 -5.72 -7.38 -5.37
N ARG A 201 -6.98 -7.59 -4.95
CA ARG A 201 -7.37 -7.60 -3.52
C ARG A 201 -6.67 -8.72 -2.73
N ALA A 202 -6.60 -9.93 -3.29
CA ALA A 202 -5.96 -11.06 -2.63
C ALA A 202 -4.44 -10.85 -2.49
N LEU A 203 -3.79 -10.28 -3.50
CA LEU A 203 -2.38 -9.92 -3.48
C LEU A 203 -2.10 -8.88 -2.39
N ASP A 204 -2.85 -7.79 -2.35
CA ASP A 204 -2.68 -6.74 -1.33
C ASP A 204 -2.93 -7.27 0.08
N GLN A 205 -3.91 -8.16 0.26
CA GLN A 205 -4.13 -8.81 1.55
C GLN A 205 -2.91 -9.61 1.99
N GLY A 206 -2.28 -10.36 1.10
CA GLY A 206 -1.06 -11.10 1.38
C GLY A 206 0.12 -10.18 1.73
N ILE A 207 0.31 -9.10 0.95
CA ILE A 207 1.35 -8.10 1.19
C ILE A 207 1.13 -7.39 2.55
N ALA A 208 -0.12 -7.03 2.88
CA ALA A 208 -0.46 -6.42 4.16
C ALA A 208 -0.14 -7.34 5.35
N GLN A 209 -0.38 -8.65 5.23
CA GLN A 209 -0.02 -9.63 6.26
C GLN A 209 1.51 -9.73 6.41
N SER A 210 2.25 -9.75 5.31
CA SER A 210 3.72 -9.73 5.32
C SER A 210 4.27 -8.45 5.95
N ALA A 211 3.68 -7.29 5.63
CA ALA A 211 4.05 -6.00 6.24
C ALA A 211 3.82 -6.02 7.76
N ALA A 212 2.65 -6.46 8.21
CA ALA A 212 2.33 -6.58 9.64
C ALA A 212 3.29 -7.52 10.38
N LYS A 213 3.66 -8.66 9.77
CA LYS A 213 4.62 -9.62 10.32
C LYS A 213 6.02 -9.01 10.48
N ALA A 214 6.43 -8.13 9.56
CA ALA A 214 7.71 -7.42 9.62
C ALA A 214 7.68 -6.18 10.54
N GLY A 215 6.53 -5.82 11.11
CA GLY A 215 6.33 -4.58 11.86
C GLY A 215 6.36 -3.33 10.97
N PHE A 216 5.98 -3.47 9.68
CA PHE A 216 5.87 -2.40 8.71
C PHE A 216 4.42 -1.90 8.64
N ARG A 217 4.23 -0.68 8.14
CA ARG A 217 2.90 -0.09 7.94
C ARG A 217 2.43 -0.34 6.51
N PHE A 218 1.38 -1.12 6.37
CA PHE A 218 0.70 -1.26 5.07
C PHE A 218 -0.16 -0.02 4.82
N VAL A 219 -0.04 0.55 3.63
CA VAL A 219 -0.80 1.70 3.15
C VAL A 219 -1.70 1.23 2.03
N ASP A 220 -2.99 1.03 2.32
CA ASP A 220 -3.98 0.63 1.34
C ASP A 220 -4.24 1.78 0.36
N ALA A 221 -3.84 1.60 -0.90
CA ALA A 221 -4.06 2.57 -1.97
C ALA A 221 -5.47 2.47 -2.58
N GLN A 222 -6.17 1.33 -2.44
CA GLN A 222 -7.43 1.08 -3.14
C GLN A 222 -8.52 2.12 -2.84
N PRO A 223 -8.77 2.55 -1.59
CA PRO A 223 -9.77 3.57 -1.29
C PRO A 223 -9.47 4.92 -1.94
N TYR A 224 -8.20 5.27 -2.11
CA TYR A 224 -7.77 6.53 -2.71
C TYR A 224 -7.96 6.58 -4.22
N PHE A 225 -8.05 5.42 -4.88
CA PHE A 225 -8.32 5.29 -6.30
C PHE A 225 -9.79 4.98 -6.63
N ALA A 226 -10.66 4.90 -5.63
CA ALA A 226 -12.08 4.56 -5.84
C ALA A 226 -12.76 5.54 -6.81
N GLY A 227 -13.38 5.01 -7.87
CA GLY A 227 -14.01 5.80 -8.93
C GLY A 227 -13.04 6.35 -9.98
N HIS A 228 -11.75 5.97 -9.93
CA HIS A 228 -10.71 6.46 -10.83
C HIS A 228 -9.88 5.34 -11.50
N ALA A 229 -10.35 4.10 -11.44
CA ALA A 229 -9.75 3.00 -12.18
C ALA A 229 -10.04 3.09 -13.69
N VAL A 230 -9.43 2.23 -14.50
CA VAL A 230 -9.79 2.11 -15.93
C VAL A 230 -11.29 1.83 -16.05
N CYS A 231 -11.96 2.39 -17.02
CA CYS A 231 -13.42 2.41 -17.22
C CYS A 231 -14.18 3.45 -16.37
N SER A 232 -13.52 4.25 -15.54
CA SER A 232 -14.16 5.40 -14.89
C SER A 232 -14.30 6.59 -15.87
N GLY A 233 -15.09 7.60 -15.48
CA GLY A 233 -15.20 8.86 -16.24
C GLY A 233 -13.93 9.73 -16.18
N THR A 234 -13.11 9.56 -15.16
CA THR A 234 -11.86 10.30 -14.93
C THR A 234 -10.77 9.35 -14.44
N PRO A 235 -10.20 8.51 -15.33
CA PRO A 235 -9.26 7.47 -14.92
C PRO A 235 -7.91 8.05 -14.47
N TRP A 236 -7.40 7.55 -13.36
CA TRP A 236 -6.06 7.81 -12.85
C TRP A 236 -5.08 6.65 -13.15
N ILE A 237 -5.58 5.61 -13.79
CA ILE A 237 -4.82 4.48 -14.30
C ILE A 237 -4.87 4.54 -15.82
N ASN A 238 -3.72 4.40 -16.46
CA ASN A 238 -3.58 4.37 -17.91
C ASN A 238 -4.38 3.21 -18.52
N ALA A 239 -4.98 3.43 -19.67
CA ALA A 239 -5.76 2.41 -20.36
C ALA A 239 -4.92 1.16 -20.69
N THR A 240 -5.60 0.05 -20.98
CA THR A 240 -5.01 -1.29 -21.22
C THR A 240 -3.91 -1.32 -22.30
N LEU A 241 -3.96 -0.46 -23.30
CA LEU A 241 -2.94 -0.34 -24.35
C LEU A 241 -2.25 1.03 -24.38
N ALA A 242 -2.29 1.78 -23.29
CA ALA A 242 -1.62 3.08 -23.20
C ALA A 242 -0.09 2.87 -23.05
N LEU A 243 0.61 2.77 -24.19
CA LEU A 243 2.07 2.65 -24.19
C LEU A 243 2.75 3.95 -23.75
N PRO A 244 3.92 3.89 -23.08
CA PRO A 244 4.69 2.66 -22.79
C PRO A 244 4.27 1.93 -21.50
N ALA A 245 3.31 2.44 -20.74
CA ALA A 245 2.99 1.96 -19.39
C ALA A 245 1.48 1.68 -19.22
N PRO A 246 0.94 0.62 -19.87
CA PRO A 246 -0.44 0.23 -19.68
C PRO A 246 -0.70 -0.14 -18.23
N LEU A 247 -1.90 0.16 -17.74
CA LEU A 247 -2.39 -0.21 -16.41
C LEU A 247 -1.56 0.32 -15.22
N HIS A 248 -0.69 1.29 -15.45
CA HIS A 248 0.03 2.01 -14.40
C HIS A 248 -0.68 3.32 -14.08
N PRO A 249 -0.51 3.85 -12.85
CA PRO A 249 -1.04 5.16 -12.52
C PRO A 249 -0.47 6.23 -13.45
N ASN A 250 -1.31 7.17 -13.86
CA ASN A 250 -0.88 8.39 -14.55
C ASN A 250 -0.45 9.46 -13.52
N ALA A 251 -0.14 10.68 -13.97
CA ALA A 251 0.25 11.78 -13.09
C ALA A 251 -0.78 12.05 -11.97
N ASP A 252 -2.08 11.99 -12.31
CA ASP A 252 -3.14 12.20 -11.33
C ASP A 252 -3.24 11.03 -10.34
N GLY A 253 -3.02 9.79 -10.78
CA GLY A 253 -2.96 8.62 -9.90
C GLY A 253 -1.86 8.72 -8.86
N TYR A 254 -0.69 9.21 -9.23
CA TYR A 254 0.38 9.45 -8.26
C TYR A 254 0.10 10.65 -7.35
N ARG A 255 -0.40 11.75 -7.91
CA ARG A 255 -0.62 13.01 -7.18
C ARG A 255 -1.86 12.97 -6.28
N LEU A 256 -2.96 12.38 -6.75
CA LEU A 256 -4.27 12.40 -6.08
C LEU A 256 -4.63 11.07 -5.40
N GLY A 257 -4.00 9.97 -5.80
CA GLY A 257 -4.16 8.64 -5.22
C GLY A 257 -3.04 8.31 -4.24
N TYR A 258 -1.85 7.97 -4.74
CA TYR A 258 -0.75 7.49 -3.91
C TYR A 258 -0.19 8.53 -2.93
N LEU A 259 0.02 9.77 -3.35
CA LEU A 259 0.57 10.80 -2.47
C LEU A 259 -0.32 11.07 -1.25
N PRO A 260 -1.65 11.25 -1.38
CA PRO A 260 -2.52 11.37 -0.22
C PRO A 260 -2.56 10.12 0.65
N ALA A 261 -2.50 8.91 0.06
CA ALA A 261 -2.45 7.67 0.82
C ALA A 261 -1.20 7.63 1.72
N LEU A 262 -0.02 7.91 1.16
CA LEU A 262 1.22 7.98 1.92
C LEU A 262 1.20 9.10 2.96
N THR A 263 0.77 10.31 2.59
CA THR A 263 0.67 11.45 3.51
C THR A 263 -0.25 11.15 4.69
N SER A 264 -1.38 10.50 4.46
CA SER A 264 -2.29 10.08 5.54
C SER A 264 -1.67 9.07 6.50
N ALA A 265 -0.76 8.23 6.02
CA ALA A 265 -0.08 7.22 6.83
C ALA A 265 1.12 7.79 7.60
N THR A 266 1.73 8.84 7.08
CA THR A 266 2.94 9.45 7.65
C THR A 266 2.65 10.61 8.61
N GLY A 267 1.51 11.25 8.50
CA GLY A 267 1.07 12.36 9.35
C GLY A 267 1.25 13.72 8.70
#